data_f9f5393070a7fed3810e1416ac43bf4f
#
_entry.id   f9f5393070a7fed3810e1416ac43bf4f
#
_cell.length_a   1.000
_cell.length_b   1.000
_cell.length_c   1.000
_cell.angle_alpha   90.00
_cell.angle_beta   90.00
_cell.angle_gamma   90.00
#
_symmetry.space_group_name_H-M   'P 1'
#
loop_
_entity.id
_entity.type
_entity.pdbx_description
1 polymer ?
#
loop_
_entity_poly.entity_id
_entity_poly.type
_entity_poly.pdbx_seq_one_letter_code
_entity_poly.pdbx_strand_id
1 'polypeptide(L)'
;MIITLIILVIIILLIIIFNKRAVPAFLYHQVNPISNVTPELFEEHLKVIKEYKMNTITISEFYNKEVPTNSILLTFDDGYFDNYKYVFPLLKKYNMKATIFLNTLYIMDKRETEPEIKDNNTVNLEAMKEYIKSGKATINQYMSWEEIKEMYDSSLIDFQAHSHKHMAMFVDTKIEGLTNKEKMEAPELYLYGELQDNFPVFPKRGEYTGRATLVKKEFFKIFKDFYEKNIENKITDKNEILKKSQEFIDENKEYFSVESEAEYRKRIEEDFSENKKIIEKNLGNEVKFFCWPWGHRSKATIKVLKELGVVGFISTKKGTNSMKANWDMIRRIELRNYNVKKFKINLLLARNLILGKIYGWIS
;
A
#
# COMPACT_ATOMS: atom_id res chain seq x y z
N MET A 1 -36.79 21.70 23.38
CA MET A 1 -35.38 21.74 22.93
C MET A 1 -34.44 21.00 23.86
N ILE A 2 -34.36 21.24 25.17
CA ILE A 2 -33.48 20.53 26.13
C ILE A 2 -33.83 19.04 26.21
N ILE A 3 -35.10 18.67 26.35
CA ILE A 3 -35.55 17.27 26.40
C ILE A 3 -35.20 16.51 25.12
N THR A 4 -35.35 17.13 23.96
CA THR A 4 -34.99 16.54 22.66
C THR A 4 -33.49 16.30 22.57
N LEU A 5 -32.68 17.22 23.07
CA LEU A 5 -31.23 17.07 23.13
C LEU A 5 -30.79 15.91 24.07
N ILE A 6 -31.42 15.79 25.24
CA ILE A 6 -31.19 14.70 26.20
C ILE A 6 -31.54 13.35 25.56
N ILE A 7 -32.69 13.23 24.91
CA ILE A 7 -33.12 12.02 24.22
C ILE A 7 -32.10 11.64 23.11
N LEU A 8 -31.66 12.62 22.32
CA LEU A 8 -30.64 12.38 21.29
C LEU A 8 -29.32 11.88 21.87
N VAL A 9 -28.87 12.47 22.97
CA VAL A 9 -27.65 12.02 23.66
C VAL A 9 -27.80 10.59 24.20
N ILE A 10 -28.96 10.27 24.77
CA ILE A 10 -29.25 8.90 25.26
C ILE A 10 -29.25 7.91 24.09
N ILE A 11 -29.88 8.23 22.97
CA ILE A 11 -29.89 7.38 21.76
C ILE A 11 -28.45 7.17 21.24
N ILE A 12 -27.65 8.22 21.18
CA ILE A 12 -26.23 8.13 20.77
C ILE A 12 -25.45 7.22 21.74
N LEU A 13 -25.64 7.39 23.04
CA LEU A 13 -25.00 6.54 24.05
C LEU A 13 -25.44 5.07 23.92
N LEU A 14 -26.70 4.81 23.69
CA LEU A 14 -27.23 3.46 23.45
C LEU A 14 -26.62 2.84 22.18
N ILE A 15 -26.54 3.62 21.08
CA ILE A 15 -25.88 3.18 19.84
C ILE A 15 -24.41 2.83 20.11
N ILE A 16 -23.69 3.65 20.86
CA ILE A 16 -22.27 3.40 21.22
C ILE A 16 -22.15 2.14 22.09
N ILE A 17 -23.03 1.94 23.04
CA ILE A 17 -22.97 0.82 24.00
C ILE A 17 -23.34 -0.51 23.31
N PHE A 18 -24.41 -0.53 22.52
CA PHE A 18 -24.99 -1.76 21.97
C PHE A 18 -24.47 -2.15 20.59
N ASN A 19 -23.84 -1.26 19.82
CA ASN A 19 -23.39 -1.57 18.46
C ASN A 19 -21.87 -1.77 18.35
N LYS A 20 -21.32 -2.71 19.11
CA LYS A 20 -19.89 -3.09 19.10
C LYS A 20 -19.55 -4.18 18.07
N ARG A 21 -20.37 -4.36 17.03
CA ARG A 21 -20.25 -5.47 16.06
C ARG A 21 -19.46 -5.09 14.80
N ALA A 22 -18.54 -4.15 14.90
CA ALA A 22 -17.62 -3.84 13.80
C ALA A 22 -16.26 -4.47 14.05
N VAL A 23 -15.56 -4.78 12.97
CA VAL A 23 -14.17 -5.21 12.97
C VAL A 23 -13.32 -4.10 12.39
N PRO A 24 -12.73 -3.23 13.23
CA PRO A 24 -11.78 -2.23 12.77
C PRO A 24 -10.52 -2.91 12.22
N ALA A 25 -9.94 -2.32 11.19
CA ALA A 25 -8.66 -2.72 10.65
C ALA A 25 -7.74 -1.51 10.59
N PHE A 26 -6.54 -1.64 11.13
CA PHE A 26 -5.52 -0.61 11.10
C PHE A 26 -4.41 -0.97 10.13
N LEU A 27 -3.98 0.01 9.36
CA LEU A 27 -2.90 -0.10 8.38
C LEU A 27 -1.63 0.56 8.91
N TYR A 28 -0.56 -0.20 8.91
CA TYR A 28 0.82 0.23 9.12
C TYR A 28 1.66 -0.10 7.89
N HIS A 29 2.80 0.54 7.75
CA HIS A 29 3.87 0.17 6.82
C HIS A 29 5.14 -0.03 7.64
N GLN A 30 5.98 1.00 7.77
CA GLN A 30 7.16 0.97 8.61
C GLN A 30 6.83 1.27 10.08
N VAL A 31 7.49 0.52 10.98
CA VAL A 31 7.53 0.78 12.43
C VAL A 31 8.98 0.74 12.88
N ASN A 32 9.62 1.90 12.93
CA ASN A 32 11.03 2.02 13.29
C ASN A 32 11.32 3.39 13.93
N PRO A 33 12.51 3.62 14.51
CA PRO A 33 12.82 4.86 15.24
C PRO A 33 12.70 6.16 14.44
N ILE A 34 12.76 6.09 13.11
CA ILE A 34 12.70 7.28 12.23
C ILE A 34 11.39 7.40 11.46
N SER A 35 10.50 6.40 11.56
CA SER A 35 9.19 6.43 10.93
C SER A 35 8.15 7.19 11.76
N ASN A 36 7.00 7.49 11.14
CA ASN A 36 5.89 8.15 11.81
C ASN A 36 5.27 7.34 12.98
N VAL A 37 5.47 6.03 12.97
CA VAL A 37 5.08 5.13 14.05
C VAL A 37 6.35 4.48 14.59
N THR A 38 6.84 4.97 15.73
CA THR A 38 8.01 4.37 16.38
C THR A 38 7.64 3.07 17.09
N PRO A 39 8.62 2.20 17.44
CA PRO A 39 8.36 0.97 18.22
C PRO A 39 7.64 1.26 19.54
N GLU A 40 8.00 2.33 20.24
CA GLU A 40 7.37 2.74 21.50
C GLU A 40 5.92 3.15 21.27
N LEU A 41 5.65 3.92 20.23
CA LEU A 41 4.28 4.31 19.87
C LEU A 41 3.44 3.11 19.46
N PHE A 42 4.01 2.18 18.70
CA PHE A 42 3.34 0.93 18.35
C PHE A 42 3.03 0.10 19.60
N GLU A 43 3.97 -0.02 20.53
CA GLU A 43 3.72 -0.70 21.81
C GLU A 43 2.57 -0.03 22.60
N GLU A 44 2.50 1.29 22.62
CA GLU A 44 1.36 2.00 23.24
C GLU A 44 0.02 1.67 22.53
N HIS A 45 0.02 1.51 21.19
CA HIS A 45 -1.18 1.04 20.48
C HIS A 45 -1.58 -0.36 20.95
N LEU A 46 -0.64 -1.29 21.12
CA LEU A 46 -0.93 -2.65 21.63
C LEU A 46 -1.44 -2.63 23.06
N LYS A 47 -0.89 -1.77 23.93
CA LYS A 47 -1.41 -1.57 25.31
C LYS A 47 -2.86 -1.09 25.29
N VAL A 48 -3.21 -0.15 24.39
CA VAL A 48 -4.59 0.30 24.21
C VAL A 48 -5.50 -0.83 23.76
N ILE A 49 -5.09 -1.63 22.79
CA ILE A 49 -5.86 -2.79 22.32
C ILE A 49 -6.13 -3.76 23.49
N LYS A 50 -5.12 -4.02 24.31
CA LYS A 50 -5.23 -4.85 25.52
C LYS A 50 -6.14 -4.21 26.58
N GLU A 51 -6.03 -2.92 26.84
CA GLU A 51 -6.88 -2.15 27.76
C GLU A 51 -8.37 -2.28 27.37
N TYR A 52 -8.67 -2.20 26.07
CA TYR A 52 -10.02 -2.37 25.54
C TYR A 52 -10.46 -3.83 25.37
N LYS A 53 -9.65 -4.79 25.81
CA LYS A 53 -9.89 -6.24 25.74
C LYS A 53 -10.29 -6.67 24.31
N MET A 54 -9.59 -6.16 23.31
CA MET A 54 -9.83 -6.53 21.91
C MET A 54 -9.00 -7.75 21.54
N ASN A 55 -9.58 -8.63 20.73
CA ASN A 55 -8.93 -9.81 20.18
C ASN A 55 -8.34 -9.46 18.81
N THR A 56 -7.03 -9.51 18.68
CA THR A 56 -6.41 -9.38 17.36
C THR A 56 -6.60 -10.68 16.58
N ILE A 57 -7.04 -10.55 15.34
CA ILE A 57 -7.26 -11.67 14.42
C ILE A 57 -6.55 -11.39 13.09
N THR A 58 -6.26 -12.45 12.33
CA THR A 58 -5.75 -12.34 10.97
C THR A 58 -6.88 -12.14 9.97
N ILE A 59 -6.53 -11.75 8.73
CA ILE A 59 -7.55 -11.61 7.67
C ILE A 59 -8.15 -12.98 7.31
N SER A 60 -7.35 -14.04 7.38
CA SER A 60 -7.81 -15.42 7.14
C SER A 60 -8.81 -15.88 8.19
N GLU A 61 -8.56 -15.61 9.48
CA GLU A 61 -9.50 -15.88 10.57
C GLU A 61 -10.80 -15.08 10.41
N PHE A 62 -10.70 -13.81 9.98
CA PHE A 62 -11.88 -12.99 9.70
C PHE A 62 -12.75 -13.59 8.58
N TYR A 63 -12.12 -14.07 7.52
CA TYR A 63 -12.83 -14.72 6.41
C TYR A 63 -13.49 -16.02 6.82
N ASN A 64 -12.79 -16.85 7.58
CA ASN A 64 -13.27 -18.15 8.07
C ASN A 64 -14.35 -18.01 9.16
N LYS A 65 -14.72 -16.76 9.52
CA LYS A 65 -15.70 -16.44 10.59
C LYS A 65 -15.26 -16.87 11.99
N GLU A 66 -13.97 -17.07 12.20
CA GLU A 66 -13.36 -17.28 13.51
C GLU A 66 -13.17 -15.92 14.23
N VAL A 67 -14.29 -15.22 14.41
CA VAL A 67 -14.28 -13.82 14.87
C VAL A 67 -14.85 -13.76 16.29
N PRO A 68 -13.99 -13.73 17.31
CA PRO A 68 -14.43 -13.44 18.68
C PRO A 68 -15.14 -12.08 18.77
N THR A 69 -15.93 -11.92 19.79
CA THR A 69 -16.49 -10.60 20.10
C THR A 69 -15.34 -9.59 20.34
N ASN A 70 -15.53 -8.35 19.87
CA ASN A 70 -14.55 -7.29 20.05
C ASN A 70 -13.21 -7.54 19.32
N SER A 71 -13.28 -8.00 18.07
CA SER A 71 -12.09 -8.27 17.24
C SER A 71 -11.54 -7.05 16.52
N ILE A 72 -10.25 -7.08 16.18
CA ILE A 72 -9.50 -6.06 15.47
C ILE A 72 -8.48 -6.71 14.53
N LEU A 73 -8.26 -6.12 13.36
CA LEU A 73 -7.21 -6.47 12.42
C LEU A 73 -6.05 -5.48 12.53
N LEU A 74 -4.85 -5.98 12.72
CA LEU A 74 -3.60 -5.26 12.54
C LEU A 74 -3.01 -5.69 11.20
N THR A 75 -2.77 -4.74 10.30
CA THR A 75 -2.27 -5.05 8.96
C THR A 75 -1.04 -4.22 8.64
N PHE A 76 -0.09 -4.84 7.96
CA PHE A 76 1.15 -4.21 7.51
C PHE A 76 1.32 -4.45 6.02
N ASP A 77 1.74 -3.43 5.28
CA ASP A 77 1.97 -3.54 3.86
C ASP A 77 3.48 -3.55 3.55
N ASP A 78 3.84 -4.01 2.35
CA ASP A 78 5.17 -3.99 1.71
C ASP A 78 6.19 -5.04 2.17
N GLY A 79 6.19 -5.47 3.44
CA GLY A 79 7.14 -6.47 3.92
C GLY A 79 8.51 -5.90 4.31
N TYR A 80 8.56 -4.72 4.91
CA TYR A 80 9.78 -4.10 5.41
C TYR A 80 10.44 -4.90 6.54
N PHE A 81 11.78 -4.87 6.62
CA PHE A 81 12.56 -5.54 7.65
C PHE A 81 12.20 -5.09 9.07
N ASP A 82 11.83 -3.84 9.26
CA ASP A 82 11.44 -3.31 10.56
C ASP A 82 10.21 -4.01 11.16
N ASN A 83 9.37 -4.62 10.32
CA ASN A 83 8.25 -5.45 10.78
C ASN A 83 8.75 -6.72 11.49
N TYR A 84 9.84 -7.33 11.03
CA TYR A 84 10.49 -8.42 11.75
C TYR A 84 11.20 -7.92 13.01
N LYS A 85 12.00 -6.87 12.87
CA LYS A 85 12.88 -6.38 13.93
C LYS A 85 12.15 -5.77 15.13
N TYR A 86 11.10 -4.99 14.89
CA TYR A 86 10.41 -4.22 15.93
C TYR A 86 8.97 -4.68 16.17
N VAL A 87 8.20 -4.99 15.12
CA VAL A 87 6.79 -5.35 15.26
C VAL A 87 6.63 -6.75 15.82
N PHE A 88 7.32 -7.73 15.25
CA PHE A 88 7.15 -9.12 15.63
C PHE A 88 7.48 -9.42 17.10
N PRO A 89 8.59 -8.92 17.70
CA PRO A 89 8.83 -9.09 19.13
C PRO A 89 7.74 -8.50 20.02
N LEU A 90 7.17 -7.37 19.63
CA LEU A 90 6.07 -6.75 20.36
C LEU A 90 4.77 -7.56 20.24
N LEU A 91 4.45 -8.07 19.05
CA LEU A 91 3.30 -8.96 18.88
C LEU A 91 3.46 -10.25 19.67
N LYS A 92 4.66 -10.86 19.73
CA LYS A 92 4.95 -12.00 20.63
C LYS A 92 4.75 -11.64 22.10
N LYS A 93 5.29 -10.50 22.55
CA LYS A 93 5.17 -10.01 23.94
C LYS A 93 3.72 -9.89 24.40
N TYR A 94 2.84 -9.42 23.52
CA TYR A 94 1.43 -9.21 23.85
C TYR A 94 0.52 -10.37 23.43
N ASN A 95 1.06 -11.42 22.79
CA ASN A 95 0.33 -12.53 22.17
C ASN A 95 -0.76 -12.02 21.22
N MET A 96 -0.37 -11.12 20.30
CA MET A 96 -1.28 -10.47 19.36
C MET A 96 -0.97 -10.90 17.92
N LYS A 97 -2.01 -11.02 17.10
CA LYS A 97 -1.94 -11.44 15.71
C LYS A 97 -1.96 -10.26 14.76
N ALA A 98 -1.37 -10.45 13.56
CA ALA A 98 -1.42 -9.49 12.47
C ALA A 98 -1.45 -10.20 11.10
N THR A 99 -1.76 -9.43 10.04
CA THR A 99 -1.57 -9.86 8.64
C THR A 99 -0.58 -8.94 7.96
N ILE A 100 0.38 -9.50 7.24
CA ILE A 100 1.36 -8.75 6.45
C ILE A 100 1.16 -9.08 4.97
N PHE A 101 1.09 -8.04 4.13
CA PHE A 101 0.93 -8.17 2.68
C PHE A 101 2.29 -7.94 2.00
N LEU A 102 2.75 -8.94 1.24
CA LEU A 102 4.12 -9.00 0.73
C LEU A 102 4.24 -8.57 -0.74
N ASN A 103 5.25 -7.75 -1.00
CA ASN A 103 5.79 -7.48 -2.33
C ASN A 103 6.99 -8.41 -2.58
N THR A 104 6.78 -9.51 -3.26
CA THR A 104 7.77 -10.60 -3.31
C THR A 104 9.02 -10.33 -4.14
N LEU A 105 9.03 -9.30 -5.00
CA LEU A 105 10.22 -8.86 -5.74
C LEU A 105 11.35 -8.37 -4.80
N TYR A 106 10.97 -7.83 -3.64
CA TYR A 106 11.88 -7.16 -2.72
C TYR A 106 12.44 -8.09 -1.64
N ILE A 107 11.80 -9.25 -1.43
CA ILE A 107 12.15 -10.20 -0.37
C ILE A 107 13.42 -10.97 -0.76
N MET A 108 14.42 -10.98 0.13
CA MET A 108 15.65 -11.73 -0.05
C MET A 108 15.54 -13.14 0.54
N ASP A 109 16.42 -14.06 0.12
CA ASP A 109 16.40 -15.42 0.66
C ASP A 109 16.82 -15.40 2.13
N LYS A 110 17.96 -14.79 2.41
CA LYS A 110 18.59 -14.71 3.73
C LYS A 110 19.27 -13.38 3.96
N ARG A 111 19.24 -12.91 5.18
CA ARG A 111 19.97 -11.72 5.64
C ARG A 111 21.31 -12.11 6.23
N GLU A 112 22.38 -11.50 5.74
CA GLU A 112 23.72 -11.71 6.29
C GLU A 112 24.06 -10.67 7.38
N THR A 113 23.65 -9.43 7.17
CA THR A 113 23.93 -8.31 8.08
C THR A 113 22.70 -7.45 8.30
N GLU A 114 22.48 -7.03 9.54
CA GLU A 114 21.40 -6.12 9.88
C GLU A 114 21.66 -4.72 9.28
N PRO A 115 20.66 -4.14 8.58
CA PRO A 115 20.84 -2.83 7.95
C PRO A 115 20.71 -1.69 8.95
N GLU A 116 21.35 -0.56 8.65
CA GLU A 116 20.92 0.72 9.15
C GLU A 116 19.51 1.04 8.62
N ILE A 117 18.60 1.41 9.51
CA ILE A 117 17.21 1.69 9.14
C ILE A 117 17.10 3.00 8.37
N LYS A 118 16.43 2.97 7.24
CA LYS A 118 16.18 4.10 6.35
C LYS A 118 14.68 4.42 6.24
N ASP A 119 14.39 5.66 5.85
CA ASP A 119 13.03 6.08 5.56
C ASP A 119 12.47 5.39 4.29
N ASN A 120 11.13 5.33 4.20
CA ASN A 120 10.43 4.63 3.13
C ASN A 120 10.81 5.10 1.72
N ASN A 121 10.96 6.41 1.49
CA ASN A 121 11.29 6.94 0.16
C ASN A 121 12.69 6.51 -0.26
N THR A 122 13.67 6.59 0.65
CA THR A 122 15.04 6.14 0.43
C THR A 122 15.07 4.64 0.12
N VAL A 123 14.37 3.82 0.92
CA VAL A 123 14.27 2.36 0.72
C VAL A 123 13.73 2.04 -0.68
N ASN A 124 12.61 2.63 -1.05
CA ASN A 124 11.98 2.37 -2.34
C ASN A 124 12.85 2.82 -3.52
N LEU A 125 13.51 3.97 -3.40
CA LEU A 125 14.41 4.47 -4.44
C LEU A 125 15.65 3.58 -4.63
N GLU A 126 16.25 3.11 -3.53
CA GLU A 126 17.39 2.18 -3.58
C GLU A 126 17.00 0.83 -4.21
N ALA A 127 15.85 0.28 -3.85
CA ALA A 127 15.32 -0.95 -4.43
C ALA A 127 15.10 -0.80 -5.95
N MET A 128 14.55 0.35 -6.40
CA MET A 128 14.37 0.61 -7.84
C MET A 128 15.69 0.81 -8.59
N LYS A 129 16.68 1.46 -7.98
CA LYS A 129 18.03 1.54 -8.55
C LYS A 129 18.65 0.16 -8.75
N GLU A 130 18.52 -0.72 -7.75
CA GLU A 130 19.01 -2.09 -7.87
C GLU A 130 18.23 -2.88 -8.93
N TYR A 131 16.90 -2.74 -8.97
CA TYR A 131 16.08 -3.39 -9.97
C TYR A 131 16.45 -2.99 -11.41
N ILE A 132 16.67 -1.70 -11.67
CA ILE A 132 17.06 -1.20 -13.00
C ILE A 132 18.43 -1.73 -13.39
N LYS A 133 19.36 -1.85 -12.42
CA LYS A 133 20.73 -2.31 -12.63
C LYS A 133 20.82 -3.82 -12.86
N SER A 134 20.10 -4.63 -12.08
CA SER A 134 20.30 -6.08 -12.01
C SER A 134 19.06 -6.92 -12.32
N GLY A 135 17.89 -6.29 -12.44
CA GLY A 135 16.60 -6.99 -12.53
C GLY A 135 16.10 -7.55 -11.19
N LYS A 136 16.78 -7.25 -10.07
CA LYS A 136 16.42 -7.66 -8.72
C LYS A 136 16.25 -6.42 -7.85
N ALA A 137 15.18 -6.37 -7.05
CA ALA A 137 14.93 -5.26 -6.13
C ALA A 137 15.32 -5.59 -4.68
N THR A 138 16.03 -6.69 -4.46
CA THR A 138 16.39 -7.18 -3.13
C THR A 138 17.46 -6.31 -2.49
N ILE A 139 17.06 -5.61 -1.43
CA ILE A 139 17.96 -4.83 -0.57
C ILE A 139 17.69 -5.18 0.90
N ASN A 140 18.66 -4.91 1.77
CA ASN A 140 18.58 -5.26 3.19
C ASN A 140 17.43 -4.60 3.98
N GLN A 141 16.68 -3.68 3.40
CA GLN A 141 15.57 -2.98 4.07
C GLN A 141 14.25 -3.74 4.05
N TYR A 142 14.13 -4.81 3.25
CA TYR A 142 12.98 -5.71 3.25
C TYR A 142 13.31 -7.00 4.01
N MET A 143 12.29 -7.72 4.47
CA MET A 143 12.45 -9.00 5.16
C MET A 143 13.12 -10.05 4.27
N SER A 144 13.68 -11.08 4.88
CA SER A 144 14.12 -12.31 4.21
C SER A 144 13.07 -13.42 4.38
N TRP A 145 13.14 -14.45 3.53
CA TRP A 145 12.26 -15.61 3.66
C TRP A 145 12.52 -16.40 4.94
N GLU A 146 13.75 -16.40 5.49
CA GLU A 146 14.05 -16.99 6.79
C GLU A 146 13.27 -16.26 7.92
N GLU A 147 13.28 -14.92 7.91
CA GLU A 147 12.57 -14.09 8.88
C GLU A 147 11.04 -14.22 8.76
N ILE A 148 10.53 -14.20 7.53
CA ILE A 148 9.11 -14.40 7.23
C ILE A 148 8.63 -15.77 7.71
N LYS A 149 9.45 -16.82 7.48
CA LYS A 149 9.13 -18.17 7.92
C LYS A 149 9.09 -18.26 9.45
N GLU A 150 10.04 -17.68 10.18
CA GLU A 150 10.00 -17.61 11.65
C GLU A 150 8.72 -16.95 12.15
N MET A 151 8.33 -15.83 11.52
CA MET A 151 7.09 -15.12 11.87
C MET A 151 5.85 -15.99 11.58
N TYR A 152 5.80 -16.68 10.45
CA TYR A 152 4.71 -17.56 10.06
C TYR A 152 4.58 -18.77 10.99
N ASP A 153 5.69 -19.43 11.31
CA ASP A 153 5.76 -20.62 12.20
C ASP A 153 5.28 -20.28 13.64
N SER A 154 5.33 -18.99 14.04
CA SER A 154 4.78 -18.53 15.31
C SER A 154 3.25 -18.59 15.40
N SER A 155 2.55 -18.75 14.28
CA SER A 155 1.09 -18.68 14.14
C SER A 155 0.46 -17.33 14.55
N LEU A 156 1.28 -16.29 14.73
CA LEU A 156 0.81 -14.93 15.02
C LEU A 156 0.60 -14.11 13.74
N ILE A 157 1.32 -14.44 12.66
CA ILE A 157 1.33 -13.64 11.43
C ILE A 157 0.78 -14.45 10.26
N ASP A 158 -0.22 -13.87 9.60
CA ASP A 158 -0.76 -14.32 8.32
C ASP A 158 -0.11 -13.52 7.19
N PHE A 159 0.46 -14.19 6.19
CA PHE A 159 1.09 -13.54 5.04
C PHE A 159 0.24 -13.70 3.79
N GLN A 160 -0.07 -12.57 3.13
CA GLN A 160 -0.93 -12.49 1.96
C GLN A 160 -0.31 -11.59 0.87
N ALA A 161 -0.97 -11.49 -0.29
CA ALA A 161 -0.44 -10.81 -1.47
C ALA A 161 -0.59 -9.28 -1.43
N HIS A 162 0.50 -8.56 -1.84
CA HIS A 162 0.48 -7.12 -2.14
C HIS A 162 0.94 -6.78 -3.56
N SER A 163 1.06 -7.71 -4.45
CA SER A 163 1.67 -7.77 -5.77
C SER A 163 3.11 -8.31 -5.75
N HIS A 164 3.62 -8.66 -6.92
CA HIS A 164 5.02 -9.03 -7.04
C HIS A 164 5.92 -7.77 -7.04
N LYS A 165 5.57 -6.78 -7.87
CA LYS A 165 6.47 -5.65 -8.19
C LYS A 165 6.12 -4.33 -7.48
N HIS A 166 4.87 -4.11 -7.08
CA HIS A 166 4.40 -2.83 -6.52
C HIS A 166 4.69 -1.62 -7.43
N MET A 167 4.53 -1.77 -8.73
CA MET A 167 4.89 -0.74 -9.70
C MET A 167 3.78 0.27 -9.94
N ALA A 168 4.16 1.40 -10.54
CA ALA A 168 3.25 2.37 -11.12
C ALA A 168 3.41 2.42 -12.64
N MET A 169 2.36 2.87 -13.32
CA MET A 169 2.30 3.01 -14.78
C MET A 169 1.77 4.39 -15.14
N PHE A 170 2.20 4.93 -16.28
CA PHE A 170 1.56 6.12 -16.85
C PHE A 170 0.13 5.79 -17.27
N VAL A 171 -0.77 6.77 -17.11
CA VAL A 171 -2.19 6.63 -17.45
C VAL A 171 -2.69 7.69 -18.43
N ASP A 172 -1.86 8.69 -18.72
CA ASP A 172 -2.15 9.79 -19.63
C ASP A 172 -0.84 10.32 -20.22
N THR A 173 -0.94 11.17 -21.25
CA THR A 173 0.18 11.90 -21.89
C THR A 173 0.14 13.40 -21.59
N LYS A 174 -0.80 13.86 -20.75
CA LYS A 174 -0.85 15.25 -20.31
C LYS A 174 0.28 15.53 -19.34
N ILE A 175 1.16 16.46 -19.69
CA ILE A 175 2.30 16.80 -18.83
C ILE A 175 1.87 17.52 -17.55
N GLU A 176 2.34 17.05 -16.39
CA GLU A 176 2.10 17.66 -15.07
C GLU A 176 3.32 18.44 -14.56
N GLY A 177 4.49 18.19 -15.11
CA GLY A 177 5.74 18.80 -14.70
C GLY A 177 6.94 18.25 -15.45
N LEU A 178 8.13 18.60 -14.98
CA LEU A 178 9.39 18.03 -15.42
C LEU A 178 10.11 17.41 -14.23
N THR A 179 10.84 16.32 -14.47
CA THR A 179 11.61 15.64 -13.43
C THR A 179 12.75 16.51 -12.91
N ASN A 180 13.09 16.30 -11.65
CA ASN A 180 14.30 16.75 -11.01
C ASN A 180 14.97 15.52 -10.37
N LYS A 181 16.14 15.13 -10.82
CA LYS A 181 16.84 13.90 -10.41
C LYS A 181 17.10 13.81 -8.89
N GLU A 182 17.22 14.96 -8.20
CA GLU A 182 17.41 14.99 -6.74
C GLU A 182 16.11 14.74 -5.97
N LYS A 183 14.96 14.86 -6.63
CA LYS A 183 13.61 14.71 -6.06
C LYS A 183 12.79 13.60 -6.70
N MET A 184 13.39 12.84 -7.63
CA MET A 184 12.68 11.73 -8.25
C MET A 184 12.30 10.67 -7.21
N GLU A 185 11.10 10.13 -7.38
CA GLU A 185 10.59 9.03 -6.59
C GLU A 185 10.81 7.68 -7.29
N ALA A 186 10.69 6.58 -6.55
CA ALA A 186 10.87 5.24 -7.09
C ALA A 186 10.00 4.92 -8.32
N PRO A 187 8.70 5.28 -8.39
CA PRO A 187 7.89 5.07 -9.59
C PRO A 187 8.43 5.80 -10.82
N GLU A 188 8.94 7.01 -10.65
CA GLU A 188 9.53 7.79 -11.75
C GLU A 188 10.82 7.13 -12.24
N LEU A 189 11.72 6.76 -11.33
CA LEU A 189 12.94 6.05 -11.68
C LEU A 189 12.65 4.76 -12.45
N TYR A 190 11.64 3.99 -12.03
CA TYR A 190 11.19 2.80 -12.74
C TYR A 190 10.71 3.10 -14.16
N LEU A 191 9.86 4.12 -14.33
CA LEU A 191 9.25 4.47 -15.61
C LEU A 191 10.25 5.04 -16.62
N TYR A 192 11.22 5.83 -16.15
CA TYR A 192 12.24 6.45 -17.01
C TYR A 192 13.51 5.61 -17.16
N GLY A 193 13.81 4.71 -16.22
CA GLY A 193 14.97 3.82 -16.23
C GLY A 193 16.28 4.49 -15.79
N GLU A 194 16.27 5.80 -15.52
CA GLU A 194 17.44 6.56 -15.05
C GLU A 194 17.05 7.80 -14.25
N LEU A 195 17.96 8.29 -13.40
CA LEU A 195 17.81 9.57 -12.73
C LEU A 195 18.17 10.69 -13.70
N GLN A 196 17.18 11.44 -14.16
CA GLN A 196 17.34 12.47 -15.17
C GLN A 196 16.52 13.72 -14.84
N ASP A 197 17.09 14.89 -15.12
CA ASP A 197 16.39 16.16 -15.09
C ASP A 197 15.59 16.37 -16.38
N ASN A 198 14.51 17.14 -16.28
CA ASN A 198 13.76 17.68 -17.40
C ASN A 198 13.06 16.64 -18.29
N PHE A 199 12.83 15.43 -17.81
CA PHE A 199 11.88 14.50 -18.46
C PHE A 199 10.45 14.91 -18.17
N PRO A 200 9.50 14.73 -19.10
CA PRO A 200 8.10 15.05 -18.87
C PRO A 200 7.48 14.13 -17.82
N VAL A 201 6.90 14.71 -16.78
CA VAL A 201 6.13 13.97 -15.77
C VAL A 201 4.70 13.81 -16.25
N PHE A 202 4.27 12.57 -16.45
CA PHE A 202 2.90 12.21 -16.80
C PHE A 202 2.14 11.69 -15.58
N PRO A 203 0.79 11.76 -15.58
CA PRO A 203 -0.04 11.12 -14.57
C PRO A 203 0.28 9.63 -14.44
N LYS A 204 0.51 9.18 -13.22
CA LYS A 204 0.85 7.79 -12.92
C LYS A 204 -0.09 7.20 -11.88
N ARG A 205 -0.35 5.90 -11.97
CA ARG A 205 -1.14 5.13 -11.01
C ARG A 205 -0.54 3.75 -10.80
N GLY A 206 -0.90 3.12 -9.68
CA GLY A 206 -0.52 1.72 -9.43
C GLY A 206 -0.95 0.81 -10.59
N GLU A 207 -0.11 -0.12 -10.95
CA GLU A 207 -0.23 -1.01 -12.13
C GLU A 207 -1.54 -1.81 -12.18
N TYR A 208 -2.21 -2.02 -11.04
CA TYR A 208 -3.49 -2.74 -10.95
C TYR A 208 -4.73 -1.85 -11.22
N THR A 209 -4.55 -0.58 -11.55
CA THR A 209 -5.67 0.37 -11.69
C THR A 209 -6.41 0.23 -13.03
N GLY A 210 -5.69 -0.08 -14.10
CA GLY A 210 -6.23 -0.13 -15.45
C GLY A 210 -5.13 -0.29 -16.51
N ARG A 211 -5.51 -0.01 -17.75
CA ARG A 211 -4.61 -0.04 -18.90
C ARG A 211 -3.57 1.08 -18.78
N ALA A 212 -2.33 0.74 -19.09
CA ALA A 212 -1.22 1.69 -19.06
C ALA A 212 -1.14 2.50 -20.36
N THR A 213 -0.65 3.73 -20.25
CA THR A 213 -0.08 4.49 -21.37
C THR A 213 1.38 4.09 -21.51
N LEU A 214 1.71 3.49 -22.63
CA LEU A 214 3.06 3.03 -22.95
C LEU A 214 3.80 4.13 -23.70
N VAL A 215 5.05 4.39 -23.29
CA VAL A 215 5.92 5.39 -23.91
C VAL A 215 7.17 4.68 -24.42
N LYS A 216 7.48 4.84 -25.71
CA LYS A 216 8.71 4.29 -26.28
C LYS A 216 9.92 5.02 -25.69
N LYS A 217 10.97 4.27 -25.34
CA LYS A 217 12.19 4.85 -24.71
C LYS A 217 12.85 5.93 -25.55
N GLU A 218 12.76 5.82 -26.87
CA GLU A 218 13.29 6.78 -27.84
C GLU A 218 12.67 8.17 -27.65
N PHE A 219 11.42 8.24 -27.18
CA PHE A 219 10.76 9.53 -26.92
C PHE A 219 11.52 10.39 -25.92
N PHE A 220 12.03 9.80 -24.84
CA PHE A 220 12.74 10.57 -23.81
C PHE A 220 14.01 11.20 -24.35
N LYS A 221 14.70 10.53 -25.28
CA LYS A 221 15.89 11.08 -25.94
C LYS A 221 15.53 12.28 -26.82
N ILE A 222 14.52 12.13 -27.72
CA ILE A 222 14.12 13.26 -28.58
C ILE A 222 13.53 14.42 -27.81
N PHE A 223 12.85 14.14 -26.69
CA PHE A 223 12.35 15.18 -25.80
C PHE A 223 13.48 15.95 -25.13
N LYS A 224 14.52 15.26 -24.68
CA LYS A 224 15.72 15.90 -24.11
C LYS A 224 16.38 16.84 -25.11
N ASP A 225 16.62 16.37 -26.35
CA ASP A 225 17.19 17.17 -27.43
C ASP A 225 16.32 18.41 -27.74
N PHE A 226 14.99 18.22 -27.76
CA PHE A 226 14.03 19.32 -27.91
C PHE A 226 14.14 20.33 -26.76
N TYR A 227 14.17 19.86 -25.50
CA TYR A 227 14.22 20.70 -24.31
C TYR A 227 15.50 21.56 -24.30
N GLU A 228 16.66 20.96 -24.48
CA GLU A 228 17.95 21.64 -24.55
C GLU A 228 17.99 22.69 -25.67
N LYS A 229 17.43 22.36 -26.83
CA LYS A 229 17.45 23.27 -27.99
C LYS A 229 16.44 24.42 -27.86
N ASN A 230 15.28 24.22 -27.32
CA ASN A 230 14.15 25.14 -27.44
C ASN A 230 13.70 25.78 -26.12
N ILE A 231 14.02 25.18 -24.97
CA ILE A 231 13.52 25.60 -23.66
C ILE A 231 14.68 26.03 -22.74
N GLU A 232 15.69 25.20 -22.59
CA GLU A 232 16.79 25.42 -21.66
C GLU A 232 17.50 26.75 -21.95
N ASN A 233 17.70 27.56 -20.88
CA ASN A 233 18.26 28.89 -20.92
C ASN A 233 17.55 29.93 -21.83
N LYS A 234 16.36 29.59 -22.36
CA LYS A 234 15.56 30.45 -23.24
C LYS A 234 14.23 30.85 -22.67
N ILE A 235 13.63 29.96 -21.88
CA ILE A 235 12.32 30.16 -21.26
C ILE A 235 12.44 29.91 -19.76
N THR A 236 11.98 30.87 -18.97
CA THR A 236 11.96 30.77 -17.50
C THR A 236 10.56 30.64 -16.93
N ASP A 237 9.53 31.02 -17.70
CA ASP A 237 8.14 30.86 -17.26
C ASP A 237 7.71 29.41 -17.29
N LYS A 238 7.33 28.87 -16.12
CA LYS A 238 6.93 27.48 -15.95
C LYS A 238 5.75 27.07 -16.83
N ASN A 239 4.77 27.95 -17.00
CA ASN A 239 3.57 27.61 -17.78
C ASN A 239 3.90 27.55 -19.27
N GLU A 240 4.76 28.45 -19.75
CA GLU A 240 5.25 28.43 -21.13
C GLU A 240 6.10 27.19 -21.40
N ILE A 241 6.96 26.78 -20.45
CA ILE A 241 7.73 25.53 -20.52
C ILE A 241 6.78 24.33 -20.69
N LEU A 242 5.79 24.20 -19.79
CA LEU A 242 4.85 23.09 -19.85
C LEU A 242 3.99 23.12 -21.12
N LYS A 243 3.57 24.29 -21.59
CA LYS A 243 2.82 24.44 -22.83
C LYS A 243 3.61 23.95 -24.05
N LYS A 244 4.85 24.43 -24.22
CA LYS A 244 5.73 24.00 -25.32
C LYS A 244 6.08 22.52 -25.26
N SER A 245 6.29 22.02 -24.05
CA SER A 245 6.54 20.60 -23.83
C SER A 245 5.31 19.74 -24.24
N GLN A 246 4.09 20.20 -23.93
CA GLN A 246 2.87 19.51 -24.34
C GLN A 246 2.68 19.57 -25.87
N GLU A 247 2.93 20.72 -26.49
CA GLU A 247 2.88 20.87 -27.96
C GLU A 247 3.82 19.86 -28.62
N PHE A 248 5.06 19.72 -28.14
CA PHE A 248 6.01 18.71 -28.64
C PHE A 248 5.50 17.28 -28.45
N ILE A 249 4.91 16.95 -27.28
CA ILE A 249 4.31 15.64 -27.02
C ILE A 249 3.18 15.37 -28.01
N ASP A 250 2.32 16.36 -28.27
CA ASP A 250 1.18 16.22 -29.18
C ASP A 250 1.59 16.06 -30.65
N GLU A 251 2.75 16.59 -31.04
CA GLU A 251 3.35 16.42 -32.37
C GLU A 251 4.03 15.05 -32.55
N ASN A 252 4.32 14.32 -31.45
CA ASN A 252 5.06 13.07 -31.44
C ASN A 252 4.23 11.89 -30.90
N LYS A 253 2.93 11.83 -31.21
CA LYS A 253 1.99 10.81 -30.69
C LYS A 253 2.33 9.38 -31.08
N GLU A 254 3.10 9.14 -32.12
CA GLU A 254 3.56 7.81 -32.56
C GLU A 254 4.47 7.11 -31.55
N TYR A 255 5.01 7.83 -30.58
CA TYR A 255 5.78 7.27 -29.47
C TYR A 255 4.91 6.78 -28.32
N PHE A 256 3.60 7.03 -28.37
CA PHE A 256 2.66 6.68 -27.31
C PHE A 256 1.63 5.68 -27.82
N SER A 257 1.26 4.76 -26.95
CA SER A 257 0.16 3.84 -27.18
C SER A 257 -0.55 3.50 -25.87
N VAL A 258 -1.78 3.02 -25.96
CA VAL A 258 -2.50 2.54 -24.79
C VAL A 258 -2.48 1.01 -24.82
N GLU A 259 -2.10 0.41 -23.71
CA GLU A 259 -2.13 -1.04 -23.51
C GLU A 259 -3.48 -1.63 -23.93
N SER A 260 -3.48 -2.71 -24.71
CA SER A 260 -4.72 -3.43 -25.04
C SER A 260 -5.31 -4.13 -23.81
N GLU A 261 -6.58 -4.51 -23.85
CA GLU A 261 -7.21 -5.29 -22.78
C GLU A 261 -6.49 -6.63 -22.52
N ALA A 262 -5.98 -7.25 -23.59
CA ALA A 262 -5.26 -8.52 -23.48
C ALA A 262 -3.88 -8.34 -22.80
N GLU A 263 -3.13 -7.29 -23.15
CA GLU A 263 -1.84 -6.96 -22.52
C GLU A 263 -2.03 -6.59 -21.05
N TYR A 264 -3.02 -5.75 -20.75
CA TYR A 264 -3.38 -5.39 -19.38
C TYR A 264 -3.71 -6.63 -18.54
N ARG A 265 -4.60 -7.49 -19.03
CA ARG A 265 -4.98 -8.73 -18.36
C ARG A 265 -3.76 -9.62 -18.11
N LYS A 266 -2.94 -9.85 -19.14
CA LYS A 266 -1.72 -10.65 -19.06
C LYS A 266 -0.75 -10.12 -17.98
N ARG A 267 -0.51 -8.81 -17.97
CA ARG A 267 0.36 -8.18 -16.96
C ARG A 267 -0.13 -8.41 -15.53
N ILE A 268 -1.44 -8.28 -15.29
CA ILE A 268 -2.03 -8.52 -13.96
C ILE A 268 -1.94 -10.01 -13.58
N GLU A 269 -2.23 -10.90 -14.51
CA GLU A 269 -2.16 -12.35 -14.30
C GLU A 269 -0.73 -12.80 -13.99
N GLU A 270 0.27 -12.30 -14.72
CA GLU A 270 1.67 -12.62 -14.52
C GLU A 270 2.20 -12.11 -13.16
N ASP A 271 1.94 -10.84 -12.82
CA ASP A 271 2.42 -10.25 -11.57
C ASP A 271 1.78 -10.93 -10.35
N PHE A 272 0.47 -11.09 -10.33
CA PHE A 272 -0.22 -11.72 -9.19
C PHE A 272 0.12 -13.22 -9.06
N SER A 273 0.18 -13.96 -10.18
CA SER A 273 0.47 -15.39 -10.14
C SER A 273 1.89 -15.66 -9.65
N GLU A 274 2.85 -14.80 -10.02
CA GLU A 274 4.22 -14.91 -9.51
C GLU A 274 4.29 -14.58 -8.02
N ASN A 275 3.61 -13.49 -7.57
CA ASN A 275 3.52 -13.17 -6.15
C ASN A 275 2.95 -14.32 -5.33
N LYS A 276 1.77 -14.82 -5.73
CA LYS A 276 1.08 -15.95 -5.09
C LYS A 276 1.97 -17.18 -5.02
N LYS A 277 2.54 -17.61 -6.14
CA LYS A 277 3.40 -18.79 -6.26
C LYS A 277 4.61 -18.71 -5.33
N ILE A 278 5.25 -17.54 -5.24
CA ILE A 278 6.43 -17.35 -4.38
C ILE A 278 6.04 -17.46 -2.90
N ILE A 279 4.95 -16.82 -2.48
CA ILE A 279 4.48 -16.90 -1.08
C ILE A 279 4.11 -18.34 -0.72
N GLU A 280 3.26 -18.99 -1.52
CA GLU A 280 2.80 -20.35 -1.28
C GLU A 280 3.94 -21.38 -1.27
N LYS A 281 4.93 -21.22 -2.17
CA LYS A 281 6.12 -22.08 -2.21
C LYS A 281 6.95 -21.98 -0.93
N ASN A 282 7.12 -20.79 -0.37
CA ASN A 282 7.98 -20.57 0.80
C ASN A 282 7.30 -20.91 2.12
N LEU A 283 5.97 -20.72 2.22
CA LEU A 283 5.24 -20.83 3.49
C LEU A 283 4.29 -22.04 3.55
N GLY A 284 3.93 -22.63 2.40
CA GLY A 284 2.92 -23.69 2.35
C GLY A 284 1.50 -23.22 2.71
N ASN A 285 1.27 -21.92 2.83
CA ASN A 285 -0.06 -21.33 3.05
C ASN A 285 -0.84 -21.20 1.74
N GLU A 286 -2.10 -20.76 1.82
CA GLU A 286 -2.91 -20.42 0.66
C GLU A 286 -3.09 -18.89 0.58
N VAL A 287 -2.68 -18.29 -0.54
CA VAL A 287 -2.88 -16.87 -0.81
C VAL A 287 -4.27 -16.64 -1.38
N LYS A 288 -5.14 -16.05 -0.56
CA LYS A 288 -6.54 -15.76 -0.86
C LYS A 288 -6.89 -14.28 -0.88
N PHE A 289 -6.04 -13.45 -0.27
CA PHE A 289 -6.32 -12.03 -0.07
C PHE A 289 -5.30 -11.18 -0.81
N PHE A 290 -5.81 -10.11 -1.43
CA PHE A 290 -5.00 -9.16 -2.17
C PHE A 290 -5.16 -7.75 -1.59
N CYS A 291 -4.06 -7.17 -1.16
CA CYS A 291 -3.99 -5.77 -0.76
C CYS A 291 -3.58 -4.91 -1.97
N TRP A 292 -4.30 -3.83 -2.22
CA TRP A 292 -4.07 -2.98 -3.38
C TRP A 292 -2.80 -2.13 -3.24
N PRO A 293 -1.79 -2.29 -4.12
CA PRO A 293 -0.67 -1.36 -4.19
C PRO A 293 -1.15 0.08 -4.40
N TRP A 294 -0.55 1.02 -3.69
CA TRP A 294 -0.93 2.46 -3.73
C TRP A 294 -2.37 2.74 -3.28
N GLY A 295 -3.11 1.75 -2.82
CA GLY A 295 -4.55 1.86 -2.58
C GLY A 295 -5.40 2.03 -3.85
N HIS A 296 -4.80 1.99 -5.02
CA HIS A 296 -5.45 2.15 -6.31
C HIS A 296 -6.12 0.85 -6.76
N ARG A 297 -7.38 0.90 -7.14
CA ARG A 297 -8.20 -0.28 -7.46
C ARG A 297 -9.02 -0.09 -8.72
N SER A 298 -9.37 -1.22 -9.36
CA SER A 298 -10.21 -1.27 -10.55
C SER A 298 -11.22 -2.42 -10.45
N LYS A 299 -12.45 -2.21 -10.94
CA LYS A 299 -13.45 -3.27 -11.03
C LYS A 299 -13.04 -4.37 -12.03
N ALA A 300 -12.37 -3.98 -13.11
CA ALA A 300 -11.86 -4.93 -14.10
C ALA A 300 -10.81 -5.85 -13.46
N THR A 301 -9.87 -5.28 -12.72
CA THR A 301 -8.85 -6.05 -11.99
C THR A 301 -9.46 -6.99 -10.95
N ILE A 302 -10.47 -6.56 -10.20
CA ILE A 302 -11.18 -7.43 -9.23
C ILE A 302 -11.68 -8.70 -9.93
N LYS A 303 -12.24 -8.58 -11.14
CA LYS A 303 -12.73 -9.72 -11.89
C LYS A 303 -11.59 -10.69 -12.24
N VAL A 304 -10.48 -10.17 -12.77
CA VAL A 304 -9.30 -10.99 -13.11
C VAL A 304 -8.74 -11.69 -11.89
N LEU A 305 -8.54 -10.99 -10.77
CA LEU A 305 -7.98 -11.57 -9.56
C LEU A 305 -8.90 -12.61 -8.90
N LYS A 306 -10.23 -12.45 -9.00
CA LYS A 306 -11.19 -13.47 -8.56
C LYS A 306 -11.08 -14.76 -9.39
N GLU A 307 -10.85 -14.66 -10.69
CA GLU A 307 -10.61 -15.82 -11.56
C GLU A 307 -9.31 -16.55 -11.18
N LEU A 308 -8.34 -15.85 -10.56
CA LEU A 308 -7.09 -16.40 -10.02
C LEU A 308 -7.19 -16.86 -8.56
N GLY A 309 -8.40 -16.87 -7.98
CA GLY A 309 -8.67 -17.41 -6.65
C GLY A 309 -8.65 -16.40 -5.50
N VAL A 310 -8.55 -15.10 -5.77
CA VAL A 310 -8.67 -14.08 -4.71
C VAL A 310 -10.11 -13.98 -4.23
N VAL A 311 -10.31 -14.11 -2.93
CA VAL A 311 -11.63 -14.06 -2.29
C VAL A 311 -11.89 -12.76 -1.53
N GLY A 312 -10.83 -11.99 -1.24
CA GLY A 312 -10.95 -10.73 -0.50
C GLY A 312 -9.92 -9.68 -0.89
N PHE A 313 -10.37 -8.43 -0.95
CA PHE A 313 -9.59 -7.27 -1.37
C PHE A 313 -9.45 -6.27 -0.24
N ILE A 314 -8.22 -5.95 0.10
CA ILE A 314 -7.87 -5.05 1.20
C ILE A 314 -7.53 -3.67 0.63
N SER A 315 -8.24 -2.64 1.12
CA SER A 315 -8.15 -1.29 0.59
C SER A 315 -7.59 -0.30 1.61
N THR A 316 -7.17 0.86 1.14
CA THR A 316 -6.86 2.04 1.97
C THR A 316 -8.10 2.88 2.25
N LYS A 317 -9.29 2.46 1.78
CA LYS A 317 -10.53 3.18 2.02
C LYS A 317 -10.85 3.20 3.51
N LYS A 318 -10.89 4.40 4.07
CA LYS A 318 -11.10 4.62 5.50
C LYS A 318 -12.48 4.14 5.97
N GLY A 319 -12.53 3.61 7.19
CA GLY A 319 -13.78 3.16 7.83
C GLY A 319 -13.61 1.86 8.60
N THR A 320 -14.72 1.19 8.84
CA THR A 320 -14.78 -0.09 9.57
C THR A 320 -15.50 -1.16 8.78
N ASN A 321 -15.36 -2.41 9.19
CA ASN A 321 -15.98 -3.56 8.55
C ASN A 321 -17.09 -4.16 9.45
N SER A 322 -18.18 -4.62 8.86
CA SER A 322 -19.19 -5.37 9.58
C SER A 322 -18.75 -6.84 9.71
N MET A 323 -19.39 -7.60 10.61
CA MET A 323 -19.18 -9.06 10.72
C MET A 323 -19.51 -9.80 9.40
N LYS A 324 -20.39 -9.23 8.58
CA LYS A 324 -20.62 -9.64 7.18
C LYS A 324 -19.83 -8.69 6.28
N ALA A 325 -18.51 -8.90 6.22
CA ALA A 325 -17.61 -8.02 5.49
C ALA A 325 -17.96 -7.92 4.00
N ASN A 326 -17.71 -6.74 3.43
CA ASN A 326 -17.66 -6.61 1.97
C ASN A 326 -16.27 -7.02 1.49
N TRP A 327 -16.12 -8.26 1.04
CA TRP A 327 -14.84 -8.82 0.64
C TRP A 327 -14.25 -8.19 -0.63
N ASP A 328 -15.04 -7.45 -1.41
CA ASP A 328 -14.50 -6.64 -2.50
C ASP A 328 -13.85 -5.34 -2.01
N MET A 329 -13.96 -5.02 -0.71
CA MET A 329 -13.41 -3.81 -0.14
C MET A 329 -13.36 -3.87 1.39
N ILE A 330 -12.35 -4.52 1.94
CA ILE A 330 -12.03 -4.41 3.36
C ILE A 330 -11.45 -3.02 3.61
N ARG A 331 -12.09 -2.27 4.51
CA ARG A 331 -11.72 -0.92 4.88
C ARG A 331 -10.67 -0.92 5.97
N ARG A 332 -9.72 0.01 5.91
CA ARG A 332 -8.67 0.16 6.91
C ARG A 332 -8.55 1.63 7.36
N ILE A 333 -7.94 1.85 8.51
CA ILE A 333 -7.56 3.15 9.02
C ILE A 333 -6.03 3.21 9.01
N GLU A 334 -5.48 4.01 8.11
CA GLU A 334 -4.04 4.20 8.01
C GLU A 334 -3.52 5.05 9.17
N LEU A 335 -2.43 4.61 9.78
CA LEU A 335 -1.82 5.26 10.93
C LEU A 335 -0.58 6.05 10.51
N ARG A 336 -0.81 7.26 9.99
CA ARG A 336 0.23 8.26 9.77
C ARG A 336 0.17 9.33 10.84
N ASN A 337 1.25 9.58 11.57
CA ASN A 337 1.33 10.65 12.60
C ASN A 337 0.25 10.54 13.70
N TYR A 338 -0.05 9.33 14.16
CA TYR A 338 -1.08 9.08 15.17
C TYR A 338 -0.46 8.91 16.55
N ASN A 339 -0.64 9.89 17.42
CA ASN A 339 -0.37 9.70 18.84
C ASN A 339 -1.43 8.77 19.47
N VAL A 340 -1.13 8.27 20.67
CA VAL A 340 -1.99 7.33 21.43
C VAL A 340 -3.43 7.85 21.59
N LYS A 341 -3.61 9.16 21.85
CA LYS A 341 -4.94 9.76 22.01
C LYS A 341 -5.77 9.64 20.72
N LYS A 342 -5.17 9.95 19.58
CA LYS A 342 -5.82 9.85 18.27
C LYS A 342 -6.11 8.40 17.91
N PHE A 343 -5.20 7.48 18.25
CA PHE A 343 -5.42 6.05 18.10
C PHE A 343 -6.64 5.58 18.90
N LYS A 344 -6.72 5.94 20.21
CA LYS A 344 -7.87 5.62 21.07
C LYS A 344 -9.20 6.11 20.49
N ILE A 345 -9.25 7.35 20.02
CA ILE A 345 -10.46 7.92 19.39
C ILE A 345 -10.87 7.13 18.16
N ASN A 346 -9.93 6.85 17.25
CA ASN A 346 -10.21 6.09 16.03
C ASN A 346 -10.66 4.67 16.33
N LEU A 347 -10.05 4.01 17.32
CA LEU A 347 -10.45 2.68 17.77
C LEU A 347 -11.89 2.69 18.31
N LEU A 348 -12.25 3.66 19.16
CA LEU A 348 -13.59 3.80 19.71
C LEU A 348 -14.65 4.04 18.63
N LEU A 349 -14.35 4.88 17.65
CA LEU A 349 -15.25 5.12 16.51
C LEU A 349 -15.37 3.87 15.63
N ALA A 350 -14.25 3.25 15.28
CA ALA A 350 -14.22 2.17 14.30
C ALA A 350 -14.76 0.83 14.85
N ARG A 351 -14.71 0.57 16.16
CA ARG A 351 -15.31 -0.63 16.76
C ARG A 351 -16.84 -0.62 16.81
N ASN A 352 -17.44 0.52 16.48
CA ASN A 352 -18.89 0.69 16.34
C ASN A 352 -19.24 0.79 14.85
N LEU A 353 -20.16 -0.05 14.37
CA LEU A 353 -20.48 -0.11 12.94
C LEU A 353 -21.05 1.18 12.39
N ILE A 354 -21.90 1.89 13.17
CA ILE A 354 -22.54 3.13 12.74
C ILE A 354 -21.53 4.26 12.75
N LEU A 355 -20.85 4.47 13.87
CA LEU A 355 -19.85 5.54 14.00
C LEU A 355 -18.68 5.34 13.03
N GLY A 356 -18.20 4.10 12.85
CA GLY A 356 -17.13 3.81 11.92
C GLY A 356 -17.50 3.99 10.45
N LYS A 357 -18.78 3.77 10.08
CA LYS A 357 -19.28 4.12 8.74
C LYS A 357 -19.36 5.64 8.54
N ILE A 358 -19.89 6.37 9.51
CA ILE A 358 -19.94 7.85 9.47
C ILE A 358 -18.51 8.40 9.38
N TYR A 359 -17.60 7.92 10.22
CA TYR A 359 -16.19 8.30 10.19
C TYR A 359 -15.54 8.06 8.82
N GLY A 360 -15.80 6.91 8.20
CA GLY A 360 -15.29 6.58 6.86
C GLY A 360 -15.98 7.36 5.72
N TRP A 361 -17.08 8.05 5.96
CA TRP A 361 -17.79 8.87 4.98
C TRP A 361 -17.34 10.34 5.03
N ILE A 362 -17.01 10.85 6.21
CA ILE A 362 -16.63 12.26 6.44
C ILE A 362 -15.13 12.47 6.13
N SER A 363 -14.34 11.44 6.09
CA SER A 363 -12.88 11.43 5.93
C SER A 363 -12.44 10.77 4.62
#